data_7d0aaf514e83b42212adad2ca4085225
#
_entry.id   7d0aaf514e83b42212adad2ca4085225
#
_cell.length_a   1.000
_cell.length_b   1.000
_cell.length_c   1.000
_cell.angle_alpha   90.00
_cell.angle_beta   90.00
_cell.angle_gamma   90.00
#
_symmetry.space_group_name_H-M   'P 1'
#
loop_
_entity.id
_entity.type
_entity.pdbx_description
1 polymer ?
#
loop_
_entity_poly.entity_id
_entity_poly.type
_entity_poly.pdbx_seq_one_letter_code
_entity_poly.pdbx_strand_id
1 'polypeptide(L)'
;MKTTRLIVGCIAILVLSGLIGTAVSAQAATPITAQTEPGDPLDPRTYEPGSRPFLSLHATGVQRYACQANGTWLFSDPVADLYTQDGTGKPVGSHYLNFTTGRPVWEFQDGSTVEAARRVTVSGGAGNIASLLLQAVVTTAGDDGDRLVKTTWVQRLNPSGGVAPDGACTPGNTIAVPYSTDYVFWASKASSEDE
;
A
#
# COMPACT_ATOMS: atom_id res chain seq x y z
N MET A 1 -75.59 35.59 -46.12
CA MET A 1 -75.04 34.58 -45.15
C MET A 1 -73.56 34.35 -45.51
N LYS A 2 -72.66 34.89 -44.73
CA LYS A 2 -71.20 34.78 -44.95
C LYS A 2 -70.65 33.79 -43.96
N THR A 3 -70.09 32.65 -44.42
CA THR A 3 -69.46 31.60 -43.62
C THR A 3 -67.99 31.92 -43.51
N THR A 4 -67.55 32.24 -42.28
CA THR A 4 -66.14 32.46 -41.94
C THR A 4 -65.48 31.10 -41.61
N ARG A 5 -64.46 30.73 -42.37
CA ARG A 5 -63.67 29.54 -42.07
C ARG A 5 -62.49 29.90 -41.10
N LEU A 6 -62.44 29.22 -39.95
CA LEU A 6 -61.38 29.32 -38.96
C LEU A 6 -60.24 28.40 -39.41
N ILE A 7 -59.04 28.96 -39.60
CA ILE A 7 -57.82 28.20 -39.86
C ILE A 7 -57.14 27.96 -38.52
N VAL A 8 -57.10 26.71 -38.08
CA VAL A 8 -56.35 26.30 -36.91
C VAL A 8 -54.90 25.97 -37.34
N GLY A 9 -54.00 26.85 -36.98
CA GLY A 9 -52.55 26.61 -37.19
C GLY A 9 -51.99 25.67 -36.14
N CYS A 10 -51.51 24.48 -36.54
CA CYS A 10 -50.72 23.60 -35.68
C CYS A 10 -49.29 24.10 -35.57
N ILE A 11 -48.91 24.55 -34.38
CA ILE A 11 -47.51 24.87 -34.05
C ILE A 11 -46.87 23.56 -33.64
N ALA A 12 -45.97 23.02 -34.46
CA ALA A 12 -45.13 21.88 -34.12
C ALA A 12 -43.97 22.38 -33.24
N ILE A 13 -43.96 22.01 -31.96
CA ILE A 13 -42.84 22.24 -31.04
C ILE A 13 -41.84 21.11 -31.25
N LEU A 14 -40.72 21.43 -31.88
CA LEU A 14 -39.53 20.53 -31.95
C LEU A 14 -38.84 20.56 -30.61
N VAL A 15 -38.99 19.47 -29.81
CA VAL A 15 -38.22 19.23 -28.61
C VAL A 15 -36.88 18.65 -29.02
N LEU A 16 -35.84 19.48 -29.01
CA LEU A 16 -34.46 19.06 -29.23
C LEU A 16 -33.96 18.41 -27.92
N SER A 17 -34.03 17.08 -27.82
CA SER A 17 -33.44 16.32 -26.72
C SER A 17 -31.92 16.30 -26.87
N GLY A 18 -31.25 17.26 -26.22
CA GLY A 18 -29.78 17.24 -26.10
C GLY A 18 -29.31 16.09 -25.20
N LEU A 19 -28.70 15.06 -25.77
CA LEU A 19 -27.93 14.05 -25.03
C LEU A 19 -26.69 14.74 -24.49
N ILE A 20 -26.70 15.09 -23.18
CA ILE A 20 -25.51 15.49 -22.46
C ILE A 20 -24.75 14.19 -22.17
N GLY A 21 -23.84 13.83 -23.06
CA GLY A 21 -22.87 12.79 -22.82
C GLY A 21 -21.91 13.27 -21.73
N THR A 22 -22.01 12.73 -20.51
CA THR A 22 -21.01 12.91 -19.48
C THR A 22 -19.77 12.13 -19.91
N ALA A 23 -18.76 12.82 -20.43
CA ALA A 23 -17.44 12.26 -20.64
C ALA A 23 -16.87 11.89 -19.26
N VAL A 24 -16.85 10.60 -18.95
CA VAL A 24 -16.08 10.08 -17.82
C VAL A 24 -14.61 10.25 -18.22
N SER A 25 -13.96 11.28 -17.67
CA SER A 25 -12.52 11.45 -17.79
C SER A 25 -11.87 10.25 -17.08
N ALA A 26 -11.26 9.35 -17.84
CA ALA A 26 -10.38 8.34 -17.29
C ALA A 26 -9.23 9.08 -16.59
N GLN A 27 -9.24 9.11 -15.26
CA GLN A 27 -8.13 9.60 -14.49
C GLN A 27 -6.94 8.67 -14.79
N ALA A 28 -5.90 9.23 -15.40
CA ALA A 28 -4.64 8.54 -15.57
C ALA A 28 -4.16 8.12 -14.17
N ALA A 29 -3.84 6.82 -14.01
CA ALA A 29 -3.26 6.33 -12.77
C ALA A 29 -2.04 7.20 -12.43
N THR A 30 -2.04 7.77 -11.21
CA THR A 30 -0.92 8.57 -10.73
C THR A 30 0.33 7.68 -10.78
N PRO A 31 1.42 8.11 -11.44
CA PRO A 31 2.63 7.30 -11.49
C PRO A 31 3.09 7.02 -10.05
N ILE A 32 3.54 5.79 -9.78
CA ILE A 32 4.16 5.43 -8.51
C ILE A 32 5.40 6.30 -8.37
N THR A 33 5.28 7.38 -7.62
CA THR A 33 6.41 8.28 -7.35
C THR A 33 7.10 7.73 -6.10
N ALA A 34 8.35 7.31 -6.25
CA ALA A 34 9.20 7.02 -5.11
C ALA A 34 9.27 8.30 -4.26
N GLN A 35 8.86 8.21 -2.99
CA GLN A 35 8.82 9.37 -2.10
C GLN A 35 10.19 9.72 -1.50
N THR A 36 11.26 9.13 -2.03
CA THR A 36 12.63 9.36 -1.61
C THR A 36 13.48 9.81 -2.78
N GLU A 37 14.41 10.73 -2.50
CA GLU A 37 15.36 11.25 -3.49
C GLU A 37 16.63 10.38 -3.52
N PRO A 38 17.34 10.30 -4.66
CA PRO A 38 18.64 9.63 -4.73
C PRO A 38 19.60 10.21 -3.67
N GLY A 39 20.20 9.31 -2.86
CA GLY A 39 21.02 9.69 -1.73
C GLY A 39 20.30 9.67 -0.36
N ASP A 40 18.98 9.59 -0.33
CA ASP A 40 18.24 9.26 0.89
C ASP A 40 18.62 7.83 1.33
N PRO A 41 18.91 7.59 2.62
CA PRO A 41 19.25 6.26 3.11
C PRO A 41 18.10 5.25 2.96
N LEU A 42 16.86 5.71 2.78
CA LEU A 42 15.71 4.83 2.49
C LEU A 42 15.53 4.58 0.99
N ASP A 43 16.27 5.26 0.11
CA ASP A 43 16.15 5.05 -1.33
C ASP A 43 16.96 3.83 -1.80
N PRO A 44 16.34 2.79 -2.38
CA PRO A 44 17.04 1.63 -2.93
C PRO A 44 18.13 1.98 -3.95
N ARG A 45 17.96 3.06 -4.73
CA ARG A 45 18.92 3.51 -5.75
C ARG A 45 20.27 3.93 -5.16
N THR A 46 20.31 4.24 -3.85
CA THR A 46 21.55 4.50 -3.10
C THR A 46 22.43 3.24 -3.00
N TYR A 47 21.81 2.05 -2.99
CA TYR A 47 22.47 0.75 -2.83
C TYR A 47 22.52 -0.05 -4.12
N GLU A 48 21.52 0.12 -4.98
CA GLU A 48 21.36 -0.58 -6.25
C GLU A 48 20.91 0.42 -7.33
N PRO A 49 21.86 1.11 -7.99
CA PRO A 49 21.56 2.08 -9.05
C PRO A 49 20.77 1.44 -10.19
N GLY A 50 19.68 2.09 -10.57
CA GLY A 50 18.78 1.60 -11.63
C GLY A 50 17.55 0.86 -11.09
N SER A 51 17.47 0.58 -9.78
CA SER A 51 16.24 0.08 -9.17
C SER A 51 15.05 0.99 -9.47
N ARG A 52 13.88 0.39 -9.68
CA ARG A 52 12.63 1.09 -10.01
C ARG A 52 11.47 0.59 -9.15
N PRO A 53 10.62 1.51 -8.65
CA PRO A 53 9.40 1.10 -7.95
C PRO A 53 8.41 0.53 -8.98
N PHE A 54 7.74 -0.57 -8.62
CA PHE A 54 6.74 -1.19 -9.50
C PHE A 54 5.39 -1.43 -8.83
N LEU A 55 5.33 -1.37 -7.49
CA LEU A 55 4.10 -1.53 -6.73
C LEU A 55 4.16 -0.68 -5.46
N SER A 56 3.05 0.00 -5.15
CA SER A 56 2.85 0.70 -3.88
C SER A 56 1.54 0.23 -3.27
N LEU A 57 1.58 -0.11 -1.98
CA LEU A 57 0.41 -0.57 -1.22
C LEU A 57 0.34 0.19 0.09
N HIS A 58 -0.89 0.60 0.47
CA HIS A 58 -1.18 1.12 1.79
C HIS A 58 -1.48 -0.03 2.75
N ALA A 59 -0.86 -0.03 3.92
CA ALA A 59 -1.09 -1.02 4.97
C ALA A 59 -1.87 -0.40 6.13
N THR A 60 -2.86 -1.13 6.61
CA THR A 60 -3.59 -0.80 7.84
C THR A 60 -3.68 -2.05 8.71
N GLY A 61 -3.31 -1.94 9.98
CA GLY A 61 -3.30 -3.08 10.87
C GLY A 61 -2.82 -2.75 12.27
N VAL A 62 -2.14 -3.70 12.91
CA VAL A 62 -1.64 -3.57 14.27
C VAL A 62 -0.19 -4.06 14.39
N GLN A 63 0.55 -3.42 15.28
CA GLN A 63 1.79 -3.95 15.84
C GLN A 63 1.43 -4.64 17.16
N ARG A 64 1.75 -5.94 17.27
CA ARG A 64 1.49 -6.69 18.51
C ARG A 64 2.72 -6.67 19.40
N TYR A 65 2.48 -6.55 20.70
CA TYR A 65 3.51 -6.53 21.74
C TYR A 65 3.13 -7.49 22.87
N ALA A 66 4.13 -8.12 23.46
CA ALA A 66 3.98 -8.94 24.67
C ALA A 66 4.74 -8.31 25.82
N CYS A 67 4.14 -8.29 27.00
CA CYS A 67 4.81 -7.81 28.21
C CYS A 67 5.77 -8.86 28.75
N GLN A 68 7.04 -8.51 28.82
CA GLN A 68 8.10 -9.36 29.32
C GLN A 68 8.07 -9.47 30.86
N ALA A 69 8.77 -10.46 31.42
CA ALA A 69 8.87 -10.66 32.86
C ALA A 69 9.41 -9.45 33.63
N ASN A 70 10.19 -8.60 32.97
CA ASN A 70 10.74 -7.36 33.54
C ASN A 70 9.77 -6.16 33.48
N GLY A 71 8.53 -6.37 33.02
CA GLY A 71 7.51 -5.31 32.92
C GLY A 71 7.68 -4.37 31.72
N THR A 72 8.42 -4.77 30.67
CA THR A 72 8.58 -3.97 29.45
C THR A 72 7.86 -4.60 28.27
N TRP A 73 7.33 -3.76 27.37
CA TRP A 73 6.74 -4.22 26.11
C TRP A 73 7.82 -4.65 25.11
N LEU A 74 7.71 -5.86 24.58
CA LEU A 74 8.54 -6.37 23.49
C LEU A 74 7.67 -6.55 22.27
N PHE A 75 8.12 -6.04 21.10
CA PHE A 75 7.49 -6.27 19.82
C PHE A 75 7.43 -7.79 19.53
N SER A 76 6.26 -8.25 19.12
CA SER A 76 5.99 -9.63 18.72
C SER A 76 5.95 -9.76 17.21
N ASP A 77 4.95 -9.13 16.58
CA ASP A 77 4.75 -9.21 15.14
C ASP A 77 3.79 -8.13 14.62
N PRO A 78 3.84 -7.81 13.32
CA PRO A 78 2.82 -7.04 12.64
C PRO A 78 1.70 -7.96 12.15
N VAL A 79 0.49 -7.44 12.08
CA VAL A 79 -0.63 -8.01 11.31
C VAL A 79 -1.32 -6.88 10.60
N ALA A 80 -1.27 -6.86 9.27
CA ALA A 80 -1.90 -5.81 8.50
C ALA A 80 -2.47 -6.33 7.18
N ASP A 81 -3.55 -5.71 6.76
CA ASP A 81 -4.10 -5.81 5.41
C ASP A 81 -3.41 -4.80 4.50
N LEU A 82 -3.20 -5.20 3.25
CA LEU A 82 -2.62 -4.38 2.20
C LEU A 82 -3.71 -3.97 1.22
N TYR A 83 -3.73 -2.68 0.89
CA TYR A 83 -4.70 -2.07 -0.02
C TYR A 83 -3.97 -1.43 -1.20
N THR A 84 -4.68 -1.16 -2.28
CA THR A 84 -4.21 -0.26 -3.32
C THR A 84 -3.89 1.12 -2.71
N GLN A 85 -3.13 1.95 -3.41
CA GLN A 85 -2.53 3.18 -2.87
C GLN A 85 -3.53 4.16 -2.21
N ASP A 86 -4.81 4.08 -2.55
CA ASP A 86 -5.86 4.89 -1.94
C ASP A 86 -6.35 4.37 -0.58
N GLY A 87 -5.90 3.18 -0.15
CA GLY A 87 -6.29 2.55 1.11
C GLY A 87 -7.77 2.16 1.20
N THR A 88 -8.48 2.14 0.07
CA THR A 88 -9.90 1.84 -0.01
C THR A 88 -10.17 0.50 -0.70
N GLY A 89 -11.39 -0.02 -0.52
CA GLY A 89 -11.82 -1.25 -1.17
C GLY A 89 -11.49 -2.52 -0.39
N LYS A 90 -11.31 -3.62 -1.12
CA LYS A 90 -10.93 -4.91 -0.53
C LYS A 90 -9.41 -4.99 -0.39
N PRO A 91 -8.91 -5.66 0.66
CA PRO A 91 -7.49 -5.98 0.74
C PRO A 91 -7.02 -6.74 -0.50
N VAL A 92 -5.84 -6.39 -0.99
CA VAL A 92 -5.15 -7.06 -2.10
C VAL A 92 -3.97 -7.90 -1.63
N GLY A 93 -3.78 -8.01 -0.31
CA GLY A 93 -2.71 -8.79 0.29
C GLY A 93 -2.66 -8.61 1.80
N SER A 94 -1.63 -9.19 2.41
CA SER A 94 -1.40 -9.16 3.86
C SER A 94 0.09 -8.96 4.18
N HIS A 95 0.35 -8.48 5.41
CA HIS A 95 1.69 -8.33 5.96
C HIS A 95 1.75 -8.95 7.35
N TYR A 96 2.72 -9.82 7.57
CA TYR A 96 2.89 -10.58 8.80
C TYR A 96 4.36 -10.93 9.05
N LEU A 97 4.65 -11.63 10.16
CA LEU A 97 5.97 -12.14 10.48
C LEU A 97 6.06 -13.64 10.20
N ASN A 98 7.12 -14.07 9.52
CA ASN A 98 7.51 -15.48 9.50
C ASN A 98 8.18 -15.82 10.83
N PHE A 99 7.50 -16.55 11.71
CA PHE A 99 8.01 -16.89 13.04
C PHE A 99 9.22 -17.82 13.03
N THR A 100 9.45 -18.56 11.94
CA THR A 100 10.62 -19.43 11.80
C THR A 100 11.89 -18.63 11.52
N THR A 101 11.79 -17.59 10.67
CA THR A 101 12.94 -16.78 10.26
C THR A 101 13.04 -15.46 11.03
N GLY A 102 11.97 -15.05 11.70
CA GLY A 102 11.84 -13.75 12.38
C GLY A 102 11.77 -12.56 11.41
N ARG A 103 11.46 -12.80 10.13
CA ARG A 103 11.45 -11.77 9.12
C ARG A 103 10.04 -11.37 8.70
N PRO A 104 9.84 -10.10 8.32
CA PRO A 104 8.58 -9.63 7.74
C PRO A 104 8.33 -10.25 6.37
N VAL A 105 7.06 -10.61 6.13
CA VAL A 105 6.55 -11.15 4.88
C VAL A 105 5.44 -10.26 4.36
N TRP A 106 5.41 -10.04 3.07
CA TRP A 106 4.26 -9.50 2.33
C TRP A 106 3.77 -10.59 1.39
N GLU A 107 2.47 -10.79 1.38
CA GLU A 107 1.78 -11.74 0.51
C GLU A 107 0.75 -10.95 -0.31
N PHE A 108 0.78 -11.11 -1.62
CA PHE A 108 -0.19 -10.49 -2.52
C PHE A 108 -1.35 -11.44 -2.80
N GLN A 109 -2.46 -10.92 -3.30
CA GLN A 109 -3.69 -11.69 -3.56
C GLN A 109 -3.53 -12.86 -4.54
N ASP A 110 -2.47 -12.88 -5.34
CA ASP A 110 -2.11 -13.96 -6.25
C ASP A 110 -1.33 -15.10 -5.57
N GLY A 111 -1.12 -15.00 -4.25
CA GLY A 111 -0.34 -15.93 -3.44
C GLY A 111 1.17 -15.73 -3.52
N SER A 112 1.67 -14.79 -4.35
CA SER A 112 3.09 -14.48 -4.38
C SER A 112 3.54 -13.79 -3.09
N THR A 113 4.77 -14.12 -2.63
CA THR A 113 5.31 -13.57 -1.38
C THR A 113 6.70 -12.98 -1.57
N VAL A 114 7.03 -12.04 -0.67
CA VAL A 114 8.41 -11.58 -0.44
C VAL A 114 8.68 -11.56 1.06
N GLU A 115 9.79 -12.18 1.46
CA GLU A 115 10.38 -12.09 2.80
C GLU A 115 11.63 -11.23 2.72
N ALA A 116 11.79 -10.26 3.64
CA ALA A 116 12.88 -9.29 3.55
C ALA A 116 13.62 -9.10 4.88
N ALA A 117 14.89 -8.71 4.78
CA ALA A 117 15.73 -8.35 5.91
C ALA A 117 15.92 -6.84 6.00
N ARG A 118 15.80 -6.28 7.20
CA ARG A 118 15.99 -4.85 7.46
C ARG A 118 17.44 -4.44 7.19
N ARG A 119 17.62 -3.36 6.42
CA ARG A 119 18.92 -2.76 6.11
C ARG A 119 19.08 -1.37 6.74
N VAL A 120 18.06 -0.53 6.63
CA VAL A 120 18.09 0.84 7.13
C VAL A 120 16.87 1.09 8.01
N THR A 121 17.07 1.88 9.05
CA THR A 121 16.02 2.34 9.97
C THR A 121 16.16 3.85 10.14
N VAL A 122 15.08 4.56 9.89
CA VAL A 122 14.97 6.01 10.11
C VAL A 122 13.77 6.25 11.03
N SER A 123 13.89 7.19 11.96
CA SER A 123 12.78 7.52 12.87
C SER A 123 11.52 7.88 12.09
N GLY A 124 10.38 7.34 12.48
CA GLY A 124 9.06 7.72 11.95
C GLY A 124 8.47 8.97 12.63
N GLY A 125 9.21 9.58 13.54
CA GLY A 125 8.72 10.67 14.39
C GLY A 125 8.02 10.18 15.67
N ALA A 126 7.64 11.11 16.52
CA ALA A 126 7.00 10.82 17.79
C ALA A 126 5.69 10.03 17.62
N GLY A 127 5.53 8.94 18.37
CA GLY A 127 4.34 8.09 18.35
C GLY A 127 4.24 7.14 17.14
N ASN A 128 5.21 7.17 16.21
CA ASN A 128 5.20 6.35 15.01
C ASN A 128 6.33 5.31 15.02
N ILE A 129 6.04 4.13 14.49
CA ILE A 129 7.09 3.15 14.20
C ILE A 129 8.07 3.70 13.16
N ALA A 130 9.27 3.13 13.09
CA ALA A 130 10.31 3.61 12.18
C ALA A 130 9.94 3.44 10.70
N SER A 131 10.43 4.33 9.85
CA SER A 131 10.56 4.09 8.40
C SER A 131 11.71 3.12 8.15
N LEU A 132 11.57 2.24 7.16
CA LEU A 132 12.54 1.17 6.91
C LEU A 132 12.87 1.05 5.42
N LEU A 133 14.11 0.64 5.15
CA LEU A 133 14.48 0.01 3.90
C LEU A 133 14.85 -1.46 4.21
N LEU A 134 14.22 -2.39 3.48
CA LEU A 134 14.43 -3.82 3.63
C LEU A 134 14.87 -4.41 2.29
N GLN A 135 15.84 -5.34 2.33
CA GLN A 135 16.27 -6.07 1.16
C GLN A 135 15.55 -7.41 1.11
N ALA A 136 14.97 -7.76 -0.04
CA ALA A 136 14.37 -9.07 -0.27
C ALA A 136 15.40 -10.18 -0.08
N VAL A 137 15.00 -11.24 0.61
CA VAL A 137 15.84 -12.43 0.89
C VAL A 137 15.28 -13.65 0.20
N VAL A 138 13.93 -13.79 0.20
CA VAL A 138 13.21 -14.87 -0.46
C VAL A 138 12.01 -14.26 -1.15
N THR A 139 11.79 -14.65 -2.39
CA THR A 139 10.55 -14.39 -3.13
C THR A 139 10.00 -15.71 -3.63
N THR A 140 8.67 -15.87 -3.62
CA THR A 140 8.00 -17.10 -4.04
C THR A 140 6.80 -16.73 -4.90
N ALA A 141 6.64 -17.42 -6.04
CA ALA A 141 5.44 -17.30 -6.84
C ALA A 141 4.25 -17.93 -6.11
N GLY A 142 3.07 -17.36 -6.30
CA GLY A 142 1.82 -17.95 -5.84
C GLY A 142 1.22 -18.88 -6.88
N ASP A 143 0.09 -19.49 -6.52
CA ASP A 143 -0.64 -20.38 -7.44
C ASP A 143 -1.31 -19.58 -8.58
N ASP A 144 -1.64 -18.31 -8.32
CA ASP A 144 -2.38 -17.44 -9.25
C ASP A 144 -1.50 -16.32 -9.86
N GLY A 145 -0.18 -16.29 -9.57
CA GLY A 145 0.73 -15.30 -10.16
C GLY A 145 2.05 -15.11 -9.42
N ASP A 146 2.79 -14.08 -9.83
CA ASP A 146 4.16 -13.82 -9.42
C ASP A 146 4.45 -12.33 -9.09
N ARG A 147 3.40 -11.58 -8.77
CA ARG A 147 3.45 -10.11 -8.62
C ARG A 147 4.61 -9.60 -7.78
N LEU A 148 4.97 -10.33 -6.70
CA LEU A 148 6.04 -9.93 -5.78
C LEU A 148 7.40 -10.58 -6.08
N VAL A 149 7.50 -11.51 -7.05
CA VAL A 149 8.74 -12.30 -7.29
C VAL A 149 9.92 -11.43 -7.71
N LYS A 150 9.69 -10.37 -8.47
CA LYS A 150 10.74 -9.44 -8.91
C LYS A 150 11.20 -8.43 -7.84
N THR A 151 10.68 -8.51 -6.61
CA THR A 151 11.05 -7.58 -5.56
C THR A 151 12.50 -7.78 -5.12
N THR A 152 13.30 -6.72 -5.16
CA THR A 152 14.66 -6.66 -4.60
C THR A 152 14.70 -5.83 -3.31
N TRP A 153 13.84 -4.81 -3.20
CA TRP A 153 13.73 -3.96 -2.01
C TRP A 153 12.29 -3.67 -1.67
N VAL A 154 12.04 -3.48 -0.37
CA VAL A 154 10.78 -3.00 0.18
C VAL A 154 11.05 -1.79 1.06
N GLN A 155 10.38 -0.66 0.80
CA GLN A 155 10.38 0.49 1.69
C GLN A 155 9.13 0.48 2.57
N ARG A 156 9.26 0.85 3.84
CA ARG A 156 8.18 1.27 4.72
C ARG A 156 8.27 2.77 4.92
N LEU A 157 7.30 3.51 4.41
CA LEU A 157 7.25 4.97 4.41
C LEU A 157 6.00 5.48 5.11
N ASN A 158 6.01 6.73 5.53
CA ASN A 158 4.86 7.42 6.13
C ASN A 158 4.17 6.62 7.26
N PRO A 159 4.92 6.03 8.20
CA PRO A 159 4.28 5.28 9.27
C PRO A 159 3.48 6.21 10.18
N SER A 160 2.30 5.76 10.61
CA SER A 160 1.44 6.43 11.57
C SER A 160 1.05 5.45 12.67
N GLY A 161 1.36 5.77 13.93
CA GLY A 161 1.08 4.91 15.08
C GLY A 161 2.00 3.71 15.22
N GLY A 162 1.52 2.67 15.88
CA GLY A 162 2.17 1.36 16.02
C GLY A 162 3.20 1.24 17.14
N VAL A 163 3.55 2.31 17.85
CA VAL A 163 4.52 2.28 18.95
C VAL A 163 3.86 1.72 20.22
N ALA A 164 4.56 0.84 20.94
CA ALA A 164 4.09 0.37 22.24
C ALA A 164 3.82 1.55 23.20
N PRO A 165 2.84 1.44 24.09
CA PRO A 165 2.61 2.45 25.11
C PRO A 165 3.85 2.65 26.01
N ASP A 166 4.04 3.87 26.46
CA ASP A 166 5.05 4.17 27.47
C ASP A 166 4.68 3.55 28.82
N GLY A 167 5.73 3.26 29.62
CA GLY A 167 5.57 2.79 30.99
C GLY A 167 5.59 1.28 31.15
N ALA A 168 5.43 0.85 32.41
CA ALA A 168 5.48 -0.55 32.77
C ALA A 168 4.18 -1.29 32.38
N CYS A 169 4.34 -2.57 32.06
CA CYS A 169 3.23 -3.46 31.77
C CYS A 169 3.17 -4.61 32.77
N THR A 170 2.05 -5.36 32.79
CA THR A 170 1.92 -6.57 33.59
C THR A 170 2.44 -7.78 32.80
N PRO A 171 3.43 -8.51 33.29
CA PRO A 171 3.97 -9.70 32.61
C PRO A 171 2.87 -10.68 32.16
N GLY A 172 2.99 -11.17 30.93
CA GLY A 172 2.03 -12.05 30.28
C GLY A 172 0.89 -11.34 29.53
N ASN A 173 0.70 -10.04 29.72
CA ASN A 173 -0.26 -9.29 28.92
C ASN A 173 0.26 -9.07 27.48
N THR A 174 -0.68 -8.96 26.56
CA THR A 174 -0.42 -8.59 25.16
C THR A 174 -1.24 -7.37 24.78
N ILE A 175 -0.75 -6.59 23.81
CA ILE A 175 -1.48 -5.46 23.26
C ILE A 175 -1.31 -5.40 21.74
N ALA A 176 -2.34 -4.95 21.04
CA ALA A 176 -2.33 -4.67 19.62
C ALA A 176 -2.46 -3.16 19.42
N VAL A 177 -1.43 -2.52 18.89
CA VAL A 177 -1.37 -1.07 18.69
C VAL A 177 -1.66 -0.77 17.22
N PRO A 178 -2.73 -0.02 16.89
CA PRO A 178 -3.06 0.33 15.51
C PRO A 178 -1.92 1.09 14.82
N TYR A 179 -1.71 0.79 13.53
CA TYR A 179 -0.80 1.55 12.68
C TYR A 179 -1.27 1.54 11.24
N SER A 180 -0.77 2.51 10.46
CA SER A 180 -0.81 2.49 9.01
C SER A 180 0.55 2.91 8.43
N THR A 181 0.82 2.54 7.18
CA THR A 181 2.07 2.89 6.49
C THR A 181 1.92 2.60 5.00
N ASP A 182 2.84 3.14 4.20
CA ASP A 182 2.95 2.80 2.78
C ASP A 182 4.13 1.85 2.57
N TYR A 183 3.90 0.77 1.81
CA TYR A 183 4.94 -0.12 1.33
C TYR A 183 5.17 0.09 -0.16
N VAL A 184 6.43 0.39 -0.54
CA VAL A 184 6.84 0.50 -1.94
C VAL A 184 7.77 -0.64 -2.27
N PHE A 185 7.40 -1.43 -3.28
CA PHE A 185 8.18 -2.58 -3.77
C PHE A 185 8.98 -2.16 -4.99
N TRP A 186 10.25 -2.52 -4.99
CA TRP A 186 11.23 -2.16 -6.01
C TRP A 186 11.82 -3.38 -6.67
N ALA A 187 12.09 -3.28 -7.98
CA ALA A 187 12.81 -4.27 -8.75
C ALA A 187 14.15 -3.71 -9.23
N SER A 188 15.13 -4.60 -9.43
CA SER A 188 16.38 -4.23 -10.09
C SER A 188 16.16 -3.90 -11.56
N LYS A 189 17.09 -3.18 -12.17
CA LYS A 189 17.06 -2.90 -13.61
C LYS A 189 17.07 -4.19 -14.46
N ALA A 190 17.83 -5.21 -14.02
CA ALA A 190 17.95 -6.48 -14.74
C ALA A 190 16.65 -7.29 -14.78
N SER A 191 15.80 -7.18 -13.72
CA SER A 191 14.51 -7.89 -13.64
C SER A 191 13.36 -7.15 -14.34
N SER A 192 13.60 -5.95 -14.88
CA SER A 192 12.59 -5.13 -15.56
C SER A 192 12.70 -5.16 -17.10
N GLU A 193 13.74 -5.80 -17.66
CA GLU A 193 13.98 -5.89 -19.12
C GLU A 193 13.47 -7.20 -19.75
N ASP A 194 12.97 -8.13 -18.94
CA ASP A 194 12.51 -9.45 -19.38
C ASP A 194 10.97 -9.58 -19.50
N GLU A 195 10.22 -8.45 -19.53
CA GLU A 195 8.76 -8.40 -19.77
C GLU A 195 8.40 -7.89 -21.16
#